data_66a1aca0637ef6e26d9428b6709e36a7
#
_entry.id   66a1aca0637ef6e26d9428b6709e36a7
#
_cell.length_a   1.000
_cell.length_b   1.000
_cell.length_c   1.000
_cell.angle_alpha   90.00
_cell.angle_beta   90.00
_cell.angle_gamma   90.00
#
_symmetry.space_group_name_H-M   'P 1'
#
loop_
_entity.id
_entity.type
_entity.pdbx_description
1 polymer ?
#
loop_
_entity_poly.entity_id
_entity_poly.type
_entity_poly.pdbx_seq_one_letter_code
_entity_poly.pdbx_strand_id
1 'polypeptide(L)'
;MAAGTVCFYLVEGQMEEKAVKILKGNYILSGKVSVLHQRKISNTLLRLIPRKSKVIIVFDTDAADTEHTLYENLNMLQRENIETVLIPQVNNFEDEIIYATSIKNIKELLNSKSNSDFKSDFLKEKNCLKKLEDKDFDIYKFWSRTADKSSSFSKYENRSNKIKKL
;
A
#
# COMPACT_ATOMS: atom_id res chain seq x y z
N MET A 1 3.31 -20.90 21.13
CA MET A 1 2.86 -20.09 20.01
C MET A 1 3.91 -19.05 19.67
N ALA A 2 4.36 -19.03 18.43
CA ALA A 2 5.15 -17.89 17.99
C ALA A 2 4.31 -16.62 18.17
N ALA A 3 4.86 -15.61 18.85
CA ALA A 3 4.21 -14.31 18.92
C ALA A 3 3.91 -13.86 17.49
N GLY A 4 2.66 -13.51 17.21
CA GLY A 4 2.26 -13.07 15.88
C GLY A 4 3.15 -11.94 15.39
N THR A 5 3.53 -11.96 14.12
CA THR A 5 4.33 -10.90 13.53
C THR A 5 3.59 -9.57 13.65
N VAL A 6 4.22 -8.59 14.29
CA VAL A 6 3.67 -7.23 14.38
C VAL A 6 4.03 -6.50 13.09
N CYS A 7 3.02 -6.02 12.39
CA CYS A 7 3.18 -5.24 11.17
C CYS A 7 2.93 -3.76 11.42
N PHE A 8 3.68 -2.92 10.73
CA PHE A 8 3.49 -1.48 10.71
C PHE A 8 3.52 -1.00 9.26
N TYR A 9 2.41 -0.45 8.80
CA TYR A 9 2.25 -0.02 7.40
C TYR A 9 2.60 1.45 7.25
N LEU A 10 3.49 1.74 6.29
CA LEU A 10 3.78 3.08 5.84
C LEU A 10 3.26 3.21 4.40
N VAL A 11 2.33 4.11 4.18
CA VAL A 11 1.63 4.22 2.89
C VAL A 11 1.70 5.64 2.33
N GLU A 12 1.44 5.79 1.04
CA GLU A 12 1.55 7.08 0.35
C GLU A 12 0.47 8.07 0.79
N GLY A 13 -0.78 7.65 0.88
CA GLY A 13 -1.87 8.56 1.13
C GLY A 13 -3.06 7.92 1.84
N GLN A 14 -4.12 8.71 1.96
CA GLN A 14 -5.31 8.32 2.71
C GLN A 14 -6.09 7.16 2.07
N MET A 15 -6.05 7.00 0.75
CA MET A 15 -6.72 5.87 0.09
C MET A 15 -6.06 4.55 0.47
N GLU A 16 -4.73 4.49 0.46
CA GLU A 16 -3.98 3.31 0.89
C GLU A 16 -4.19 3.04 2.38
N GLU A 17 -4.22 4.08 3.21
CA GLU A 17 -4.54 3.94 4.63
C GLU A 17 -5.89 3.26 4.82
N LYS A 18 -6.90 3.71 4.09
CA LYS A 18 -8.24 3.10 4.14
C LYS A 18 -8.21 1.66 3.63
N ALA A 19 -7.48 1.40 2.54
CA ALA A 19 -7.34 0.05 2.01
C ALA A 19 -6.75 -0.91 3.05
N VAL A 20 -5.70 -0.52 3.76
CA VAL A 20 -5.14 -1.34 4.84
C VAL A 20 -6.20 -1.61 5.91
N LYS A 21 -6.94 -0.58 6.32
CA LYS A 21 -7.96 -0.70 7.38
C LYS A 21 -9.10 -1.65 7.00
N ILE A 22 -9.54 -1.65 5.74
CA ILE A 22 -10.64 -2.52 5.31
C ILE A 22 -10.19 -3.94 4.96
N LEU A 23 -8.93 -4.13 4.58
CA LEU A 23 -8.39 -5.43 4.17
C LEU A 23 -7.75 -6.22 5.33
N LYS A 24 -7.32 -5.53 6.37
CA LYS A 24 -6.66 -6.20 7.51
C LYS A 24 -7.56 -7.24 8.17
N GLY A 25 -6.95 -8.33 8.58
CA GLY A 25 -7.66 -9.43 9.24
C GLY A 25 -8.19 -10.48 8.27
N ASN A 26 -8.86 -10.08 7.20
CA ASN A 26 -9.42 -11.02 6.22
C ASN A 26 -8.47 -11.29 5.05
N TYR A 27 -7.84 -10.27 4.51
CA TYR A 27 -7.02 -10.35 3.30
C TYR A 27 -5.53 -10.14 3.53
N ILE A 28 -5.17 -9.29 4.49
CA ILE A 28 -3.77 -8.99 4.83
C ILE A 28 -3.56 -9.03 6.34
N LEU A 29 -2.30 -9.14 6.74
CA LEU A 29 -1.93 -9.11 8.15
C LEU A 29 -2.33 -7.78 8.78
N SER A 30 -2.82 -7.84 10.03
CA SER A 30 -3.21 -6.65 10.77
C SER A 30 -1.99 -5.88 11.26
N GLY A 31 -2.13 -4.56 11.36
CA GLY A 31 -1.09 -3.68 11.85
C GLY A 31 -1.55 -2.23 11.89
N LYS A 32 -0.76 -1.39 12.54
CA LYS A 32 -0.98 0.06 12.51
C LYS A 32 -0.56 0.60 11.15
N VAL A 33 -1.13 1.72 10.75
CA VAL A 33 -0.82 2.37 9.49
C VAL A 33 -0.56 3.86 9.71
N SER A 34 0.47 4.38 9.05
CA SER A 34 0.77 5.82 8.99
C SER A 34 0.96 6.25 7.55
N VAL A 35 0.53 7.47 7.24
CA VAL A 35 0.65 8.05 5.90
C VAL A 35 1.91 8.89 5.83
N LEU A 36 2.76 8.63 4.82
CA LEU A 36 4.02 9.35 4.62
C LEU A 36 3.90 10.58 3.73
N HIS A 37 2.97 10.60 2.79
CA HIS A 37 2.85 11.67 1.77
C HIS A 37 4.19 11.91 1.03
N GLN A 38 4.90 10.84 0.67
CA GLN A 38 6.19 10.89 -0.03
C GLN A 38 7.29 11.65 0.76
N ARG A 39 7.17 11.69 2.08
CA ARG A 39 8.11 12.38 2.97
C ARG A 39 9.10 11.40 3.60
N LYS A 40 10.16 11.96 4.15
CA LYS A 40 11.09 11.20 4.99
C LYS A 40 10.42 10.78 6.29
N ILE A 41 10.77 9.59 6.76
CA ILE A 41 10.35 9.10 8.08
C ILE A 41 10.95 10.03 9.13
N SER A 42 10.10 10.65 9.95
CA SER A 42 10.56 11.49 11.04
C SER A 42 11.08 10.66 12.21
N ASN A 43 11.89 11.26 13.06
CA ASN A 43 12.33 10.59 14.30
C ASN A 43 11.15 10.24 15.20
N THR A 44 10.12 11.07 15.23
CA THR A 44 8.89 10.79 15.99
C THR A 44 8.20 9.54 15.46
N LEU A 45 8.03 9.44 14.16
CA LEU A 45 7.42 8.25 13.53
C LEU A 45 8.27 6.99 13.78
N LEU A 46 9.59 7.12 13.65
CA LEU A 46 10.51 6.00 13.88
C LEU A 46 10.37 5.42 15.29
N ARG A 47 10.19 6.30 16.29
CA ARG A 47 9.97 5.87 17.69
C ARG A 47 8.65 5.17 17.92
N LEU A 48 7.64 5.44 17.08
CA LEU A 48 6.33 4.79 17.18
C LEU A 48 6.33 3.37 16.61
N ILE A 49 7.34 3.02 15.81
CA ILE A 49 7.45 1.68 15.23
C ILE A 49 7.92 0.70 16.32
N PRO A 50 7.12 -0.32 16.67
CA PRO A 50 7.51 -1.27 17.70
C PRO A 50 8.77 -2.05 17.29
N ARG A 51 9.63 -2.34 18.25
CA ARG A 51 10.80 -3.20 18.01
C ARG A 51 10.33 -4.58 17.51
N LYS A 52 11.09 -5.18 16.62
CA LYS A 52 10.80 -6.49 15.98
C LYS A 52 9.53 -6.51 15.11
N SER A 53 8.98 -5.35 14.78
CA SER A 53 7.90 -5.30 13.78
C SER A 53 8.46 -5.37 12.37
N LYS A 54 7.63 -5.85 11.43
CA LYS A 54 7.89 -5.70 10.00
C LYS A 54 7.27 -4.38 9.55
N VAL A 55 8.05 -3.56 8.88
CA VAL A 55 7.55 -2.33 8.27
C VAL A 55 7.21 -2.62 6.82
N ILE A 56 5.95 -2.46 6.48
CA ILE A 56 5.45 -2.64 5.13
C ILE A 56 5.36 -1.26 4.49
N ILE A 57 6.07 -1.05 3.38
CA ILE A 57 6.07 0.23 2.68
C ILE A 57 5.33 0.07 1.36
N VAL A 58 4.21 0.77 1.23
CA VAL A 58 3.42 0.85 -0.01
C VAL A 58 3.70 2.20 -0.64
N PHE A 59 4.21 2.20 -1.87
CA PHE A 59 4.65 3.42 -2.54
C PHE A 59 4.29 3.43 -4.03
N ASP A 60 3.98 4.62 -4.54
CA ASP A 60 3.69 4.83 -5.96
C ASP A 60 4.97 4.79 -6.80
N THR A 61 4.85 4.43 -8.06
CA THR A 61 5.97 4.34 -9.00
C THR A 61 5.80 5.25 -10.22
N ASP A 62 4.87 6.20 -10.16
CA ASP A 62 4.55 7.10 -11.25
C ASP A 62 5.37 8.40 -11.27
N ALA A 63 6.14 8.67 -10.22
CA ALA A 63 6.95 9.89 -10.08
C ALA A 63 8.40 9.53 -9.72
N ALA A 64 9.30 9.57 -10.70
CA ALA A 64 10.70 9.18 -10.53
C ALA A 64 11.45 9.99 -9.47
N ASP A 65 11.07 11.24 -9.25
CA ASP A 65 11.68 12.13 -8.27
C ASP A 65 11.44 11.71 -6.83
N THR A 66 10.44 10.87 -6.57
CA THR A 66 10.15 10.35 -5.23
C THR A 66 11.04 9.17 -4.82
N GLU A 67 11.75 8.58 -5.75
CA GLU A 67 12.60 7.40 -5.50
C GLU A 67 13.70 7.70 -4.49
N HIS A 68 14.29 8.89 -4.56
CA HIS A 68 15.36 9.27 -3.63
C HIS A 68 14.89 9.27 -2.17
N THR A 69 13.71 9.80 -1.90
CA THR A 69 13.13 9.78 -0.55
C THR A 69 12.87 8.35 -0.06
N LEU A 70 12.35 7.51 -0.94
CA LEU A 70 12.17 6.09 -0.64
C LEU A 70 13.50 5.43 -0.25
N TYR A 71 14.53 5.64 -1.05
CA TYR A 71 15.86 5.10 -0.80
C TYR A 71 16.41 5.52 0.56
N GLU A 72 16.29 6.80 0.91
CA GLU A 72 16.71 7.31 2.21
C GLU A 72 15.91 6.69 3.36
N ASN A 73 14.61 6.52 3.20
CA ASN A 73 13.77 5.87 4.21
C ASN A 73 14.18 4.41 4.42
N LEU A 74 14.47 3.69 3.35
CA LEU A 74 14.93 2.31 3.45
C LEU A 74 16.27 2.21 4.18
N ASN A 75 17.21 3.13 3.90
CA ASN A 75 18.49 3.17 4.60
C ASN A 75 18.32 3.45 6.09
N MET A 76 17.41 4.36 6.45
CA MET A 76 17.11 4.68 7.84
C MET A 76 16.59 3.44 8.58
N LEU A 77 15.63 2.72 7.99
CA LEU A 77 15.07 1.51 8.59
C LEU A 77 16.12 0.40 8.70
N GLN A 78 16.97 0.26 7.70
CA GLN A 78 18.05 -0.73 7.72
C GLN A 78 19.06 -0.46 8.85
N ARG A 79 19.41 0.80 9.07
CA ARG A 79 20.32 1.20 10.17
C ARG A 79 19.74 0.85 11.54
N GLU A 80 18.43 0.87 11.66
CA GLU A 80 17.72 0.51 12.90
C GLU A 80 17.42 -0.99 12.99
N ASN A 81 17.96 -1.79 12.06
CA ASN A 81 17.72 -3.24 12.00
C ASN A 81 16.24 -3.63 11.90
N ILE A 82 15.44 -2.80 11.21
CA ILE A 82 14.03 -3.05 11.00
C ILE A 82 13.84 -3.78 9.67
N GLU A 83 13.15 -4.93 9.73
CA GLU A 83 12.80 -5.68 8.52
C GLU A 83 11.74 -4.93 7.71
N THR A 84 11.97 -4.78 6.42
CA THR A 84 11.03 -4.10 5.51
C THR A 84 10.43 -5.06 4.49
N VAL A 85 9.17 -4.82 4.18
CA VAL A 85 8.44 -5.48 3.08
C VAL A 85 8.01 -4.39 2.10
N LEU A 86 8.48 -4.48 0.86
CA LEU A 86 8.23 -3.46 -0.15
C LEU A 86 7.06 -3.84 -1.03
N ILE A 87 6.15 -2.90 -1.23
CA ILE A 87 4.99 -3.07 -2.11
C ILE A 87 4.92 -1.87 -3.05
N PRO A 88 5.56 -1.95 -4.23
CA PRO A 88 5.37 -0.92 -5.25
C PRO A 88 3.95 -0.99 -5.81
N GLN A 89 3.33 0.17 -5.97
CA GLN A 89 2.10 0.30 -6.75
C GLN A 89 2.49 0.66 -8.18
N VAL A 90 2.08 -0.14 -9.14
CA VAL A 90 2.39 0.15 -10.55
C VAL A 90 1.55 1.34 -10.97
N ASN A 91 2.24 2.45 -11.23
CA ASN A 91 1.74 3.81 -11.32
C ASN A 91 1.21 4.30 -9.95
N ASN A 92 -0.02 3.95 -9.58
CA ASN A 92 -0.69 4.49 -8.39
C ASN A 92 -1.75 3.51 -7.85
N PHE A 93 -2.43 3.94 -6.78
CA PHE A 93 -3.45 3.15 -6.10
C PHE A 93 -4.63 2.80 -7.01
N GLU A 94 -5.11 3.74 -7.81
CA GLU A 94 -6.25 3.54 -8.69
C GLU A 94 -5.96 2.43 -9.72
N ASP A 95 -4.76 2.43 -10.28
CA ASP A 95 -4.34 1.39 -11.23
C ASP A 95 -4.26 0.01 -10.58
N GLU A 96 -3.88 -0.06 -9.32
CA GLU A 96 -3.87 -1.31 -8.58
C GLU A 96 -5.29 -1.85 -8.36
N ILE A 97 -6.25 -0.99 -8.06
CA ILE A 97 -7.65 -1.38 -7.94
C ILE A 97 -8.20 -1.89 -9.28
N ILE A 98 -7.92 -1.19 -10.37
CA ILE A 98 -8.35 -1.62 -11.71
C ILE A 98 -7.76 -3.00 -12.04
N TYR A 99 -6.49 -3.19 -11.77
CA TYR A 99 -5.81 -4.47 -12.05
C TYR A 99 -6.40 -5.64 -11.24
N ALA A 100 -6.84 -5.37 -10.01
CA ALA A 100 -7.32 -6.40 -9.08
C ALA A 100 -8.83 -6.65 -9.14
N THR A 101 -9.56 -5.95 -10.00
CA THR A 101 -11.03 -6.05 -10.11
C THR A 101 -11.45 -6.23 -11.56
N SER A 102 -12.75 -6.36 -11.79
CA SER A 102 -13.33 -6.46 -13.13
C SER A 102 -13.60 -5.10 -13.79
N ILE A 103 -13.38 -3.98 -13.07
CA ILE A 103 -13.62 -2.65 -13.63
C ILE A 103 -12.53 -2.26 -14.65
N LYS A 104 -12.90 -1.40 -15.61
CA LYS A 104 -11.98 -0.88 -16.62
C LYS A 104 -11.56 0.56 -16.34
N ASN A 105 -12.32 1.26 -15.54
CA ASN A 105 -12.09 2.64 -15.18
C ASN A 105 -12.41 2.82 -13.70
N ILE A 106 -11.57 3.57 -12.97
CA ILE A 106 -11.70 3.68 -11.51
C ILE A 106 -13.06 4.24 -11.06
N LYS A 107 -13.66 5.13 -11.82
CA LYS A 107 -14.99 5.68 -11.49
C LYS A 107 -16.08 4.62 -11.41
N GLU A 108 -15.90 3.46 -12.06
CA GLU A 108 -16.87 2.37 -12.06
C GLU A 108 -17.00 1.69 -10.70
N LEU A 109 -15.99 1.79 -9.85
CA LEU A 109 -16.03 1.12 -8.55
C LEU A 109 -17.17 1.64 -7.67
N LEU A 110 -17.34 2.97 -7.62
CA LEU A 110 -18.33 3.64 -6.76
C LEU A 110 -19.35 4.45 -7.54
N ASN A 111 -19.42 4.27 -8.85
CA ASN A 111 -20.25 5.08 -9.75
C ASN A 111 -19.97 6.59 -9.59
N SER A 112 -18.69 6.94 -9.49
CA SER A 112 -18.26 8.32 -9.39
C SER A 112 -18.55 9.09 -10.67
N LYS A 113 -18.81 10.39 -10.57
CA LYS A 113 -19.10 11.25 -11.72
C LYS A 113 -17.90 11.38 -12.66
N SER A 114 -16.70 11.38 -12.08
CA SER A 114 -15.44 11.47 -12.82
C SER A 114 -14.34 10.71 -12.07
N ASN A 115 -13.20 10.50 -12.72
CA ASN A 115 -12.03 9.90 -12.07
C ASN A 115 -11.50 10.81 -10.96
N SER A 116 -11.59 12.12 -11.10
CA SER A 116 -11.15 13.07 -10.09
C SER A 116 -12.01 13.04 -8.82
N ASP A 117 -13.27 12.66 -8.91
CA ASP A 117 -14.18 12.53 -7.78
C ASP A 117 -13.96 11.23 -7.00
N PHE A 118 -13.31 10.25 -7.60
CA PHE A 118 -13.14 8.91 -7.00
C PHE A 118 -12.50 8.97 -5.63
N LYS A 119 -11.43 9.74 -5.46
CA LYS A 119 -10.72 9.82 -4.19
C LYS A 119 -11.64 10.26 -3.05
N SER A 120 -12.40 11.33 -3.28
CA SER A 120 -13.36 11.83 -2.29
C SER A 120 -14.45 10.78 -1.99
N ASP A 121 -14.98 10.16 -3.03
CA ASP A 121 -16.03 9.14 -2.90
C ASP A 121 -15.49 7.92 -2.14
N PHE A 122 -14.28 7.46 -2.46
CA PHE A 122 -13.66 6.33 -1.80
C PHE A 122 -13.45 6.59 -0.31
N LEU A 123 -12.98 7.78 0.05
CA LEU A 123 -12.75 8.14 1.45
C LEU A 123 -14.04 8.23 2.27
N LYS A 124 -15.16 8.56 1.63
CA LYS A 124 -16.47 8.66 2.28
C LYS A 124 -17.26 7.36 2.30
N GLU A 125 -16.96 6.42 1.41
CA GLU A 125 -17.72 5.16 1.26
C GLU A 125 -17.57 4.30 2.50
N LYS A 126 -18.69 3.90 3.11
CA LYS A 126 -18.69 3.06 4.30
C LYS A 126 -18.58 1.56 3.98
N ASN A 127 -18.93 1.16 2.77
CA ASN A 127 -18.99 -0.23 2.34
C ASN A 127 -17.94 -0.54 1.27
N CYS A 128 -16.73 0.06 1.37
CA CYS A 128 -15.67 -0.11 0.37
C CYS A 128 -15.32 -1.57 0.11
N LEU A 129 -15.19 -2.38 1.16
CA LEU A 129 -14.84 -3.79 0.99
C LEU A 129 -15.88 -4.52 0.16
N LYS A 130 -17.16 -4.33 0.49
CA LYS A 130 -18.25 -4.93 -0.29
C LYS A 130 -18.24 -4.45 -1.74
N LYS A 131 -17.99 -3.15 -1.97
CA LYS A 131 -17.90 -2.59 -3.33
C LYS A 131 -16.77 -3.24 -4.13
N LEU A 132 -15.63 -3.47 -3.51
CA LEU A 132 -14.52 -4.20 -4.13
C LEU A 132 -14.92 -5.64 -4.45
N GLU A 133 -15.50 -6.35 -3.48
CA GLU A 133 -15.94 -7.73 -3.65
C GLU A 133 -17.01 -7.87 -4.73
N ASP A 134 -17.94 -6.93 -4.83
CA ASP A 134 -18.97 -6.90 -5.89
C ASP A 134 -18.35 -6.70 -7.30
N LYS A 135 -17.10 -6.27 -7.39
CA LYS A 135 -16.35 -6.11 -8.64
C LYS A 135 -15.24 -7.15 -8.80
N ASP A 136 -15.46 -8.33 -8.25
CA ASP A 136 -14.54 -9.48 -8.39
C ASP A 136 -13.13 -9.21 -7.86
N PHE A 137 -13.02 -8.51 -6.73
CA PHE A 137 -11.73 -8.20 -6.12
C PHE A 137 -10.90 -9.44 -5.85
N ASP A 138 -9.68 -9.42 -6.36
CA ASP A 138 -8.71 -10.50 -6.21
C ASP A 138 -7.49 -10.02 -5.42
N ILE A 139 -7.37 -10.45 -4.16
CA ILE A 139 -6.25 -10.07 -3.30
C ILE A 139 -4.91 -10.56 -3.85
N TYR A 140 -4.88 -11.64 -4.61
CA TYR A 140 -3.64 -12.15 -5.18
C TYR A 140 -3.13 -11.27 -6.32
N LYS A 141 -3.99 -10.50 -6.96
CA LYS A 141 -3.62 -9.47 -7.96
C LYS A 141 -3.33 -8.14 -7.31
N PHE A 142 -4.06 -7.78 -6.26
CA PHE A 142 -3.88 -6.49 -5.59
C PHE A 142 -2.48 -6.40 -4.99
N TRP A 143 -1.77 -5.33 -5.33
CA TRP A 143 -0.40 -5.10 -4.87
C TRP A 143 0.56 -6.26 -5.21
N SER A 144 0.45 -6.84 -6.39
CA SER A 144 1.24 -8.03 -6.76
C SER A 144 2.35 -7.75 -7.77
N ARG A 145 2.36 -6.57 -8.38
CA ARG A 145 3.25 -6.28 -9.50
C ARG A 145 4.49 -5.51 -9.05
N THR A 146 5.60 -5.74 -9.75
CA THR A 146 6.81 -4.93 -9.66
C THR A 146 6.80 -3.92 -10.81
N ALA A 147 7.37 -2.73 -10.60
CA ALA A 147 7.45 -1.71 -11.63
C ALA A 147 8.22 -2.22 -12.87
N ASP A 148 7.87 -1.69 -14.03
CA ASP A 148 8.51 -2.05 -15.30
C ASP A 148 10.04 -1.86 -15.25
N LYS A 149 10.77 -2.67 -16.03
CA LYS A 149 12.23 -2.64 -16.09
C LYS A 149 12.80 -1.26 -16.47
N SER A 150 12.04 -0.46 -17.21
CA SER A 150 12.42 0.90 -17.57
C SER A 150 12.28 1.91 -16.43
N SER A 151 11.56 1.56 -15.38
CA SER A 151 11.33 2.43 -14.22
C SER A 151 12.55 2.42 -13.28
N SER A 152 12.85 3.58 -12.68
CA SER A 152 13.84 3.66 -11.59
C SER A 152 13.44 2.84 -10.36
N PHE A 153 12.16 2.49 -10.23
CA PHE A 153 11.65 1.66 -9.15
C PHE A 153 11.73 0.16 -9.43
N SER A 154 12.16 -0.27 -10.59
CA SER A 154 12.21 -1.69 -10.98
C SER A 154 13.06 -2.56 -10.06
N LYS A 155 14.06 -1.96 -9.41
CA LYS A 155 14.92 -2.64 -8.43
C LYS A 155 14.21 -3.00 -7.12
N TYR A 156 13.05 -2.43 -6.85
CA TYR A 156 12.27 -2.70 -5.65
C TYR A 156 11.25 -3.80 -5.94
N GLU A 157 11.64 -5.04 -5.68
CA GLU A 157 10.80 -6.20 -5.94
C GLU A 157 9.59 -6.23 -5.00
N ASN A 158 8.42 -6.52 -5.55
CA ASN A 158 7.19 -6.65 -4.79
C ASN A 158 7.24 -7.86 -3.85
N ARG A 159 6.98 -7.65 -2.58
CA ARG A 159 6.98 -8.68 -1.54
C ARG A 159 5.63 -8.78 -0.82
N SER A 160 4.55 -8.36 -1.46
CA SER A 160 3.21 -8.38 -0.84
C SER A 160 2.74 -9.78 -0.46
N ASN A 161 3.30 -10.82 -1.06
CA ASN A 161 3.00 -12.20 -0.66
C ASN A 161 3.28 -12.48 0.82
N LYS A 162 4.19 -11.70 1.44
CA LYS A 162 4.53 -11.85 2.87
C LYS A 162 3.44 -11.35 3.82
N ILE A 163 2.50 -10.55 3.33
CA ILE A 163 1.43 -9.99 4.17
C ILE A 163 0.05 -10.52 3.82
N LYS A 164 -0.11 -11.17 2.66
CA LYS A 164 -1.41 -11.71 2.23
C LYS A 164 -1.76 -12.96 3.02
N LYS A 165 -3.01 -13.05 3.41
CA LYS A 165 -3.58 -14.22 4.08
C LYS A 165 -4.14 -15.18 3.06
N LEU A 166 -3.92 -16.46 3.30
CA LEU A 166 -4.49 -17.53 2.48
C LEU A 166 -5.95 -17.80 2.86
#